data_de7e5510b3cc6c993bad0a61f5cf9fc7
#
_entry.id   de7e5510b3cc6c993bad0a61f5cf9fc7
#
_cell.length_a   1.000
_cell.length_b   1.000
_cell.length_c   1.000
_cell.angle_alpha   90.00
_cell.angle_beta   90.00
_cell.angle_gamma   90.00
#
_symmetry.space_group_name_H-M   'P 1'
#
loop_
_entity.id
_entity.type
_entity.pdbx_description
1 polymer ?
#
loop_
_entity_poly.entity_id
_entity_poly.type
_entity_poly.pdbx_seq_one_letter_code
_entity_poly.pdbx_strand_id
1 'polypeptide(L)'
;MARERERGRHLLWAWIGGAVLVAGIIAIIISSILSSPNPAPTATETAPTTTPTSAPPSNSPSDVVDSSVTDRGWIPEPITTNADAYIRRALEAAATFDTQLADRDAWLTYLDTWFTPDTRYTSEADREDALALVRLTMRQAVVLPEDDWNSLASEKGRVRATVKGDIDYTPVSEDPTGLMKIGTADVTLTFTRSDNNGTESSYDEHARVSVQVLCGGETVPTPDSDQQPGDCKVVRYFSEPMEP
;
A
#
# COMPACT_ATOMS: atom_id res chain seq x y z
N MET A 1 -15.22 55.44 -6.68
CA MET A 1 -15.71 54.27 -7.45
C MET A 1 -14.59 53.67 -8.29
N ALA A 2 -13.40 53.38 -7.71
CA ALA A 2 -12.26 52.82 -8.46
C ALA A 2 -11.55 51.66 -7.74
N ARG A 3 -12.14 51.08 -6.68
CA ARG A 3 -11.52 50.03 -5.86
C ARG A 3 -12.13 48.63 -6.02
N GLU A 4 -13.20 48.49 -6.78
CA GLU A 4 -13.84 47.17 -6.99
C GLU A 4 -13.39 46.41 -8.25
N ARG A 5 -12.63 47.05 -9.13
CA ARG A 5 -12.19 46.38 -10.40
C ARG A 5 -10.92 45.55 -10.30
N GLU A 6 -10.18 45.62 -9.22
CA GLU A 6 -8.92 44.84 -9.09
C GLU A 6 -9.10 43.47 -8.43
N ARG A 7 -10.16 43.23 -7.67
CA ARG A 7 -10.41 41.92 -7.03
C ARG A 7 -10.82 40.81 -7.98
N GLY A 8 -11.35 41.14 -9.13
CA GLY A 8 -11.80 40.14 -10.13
C GLY A 8 -10.68 39.50 -10.99
N ARG A 9 -9.53 40.20 -11.09
CA ARG A 9 -8.45 39.74 -11.98
C ARG A 9 -7.53 38.70 -11.35
N HIS A 10 -7.41 38.67 -10.02
CA HIS A 10 -6.57 37.67 -9.32
C HIS A 10 -7.25 36.31 -9.16
N LEU A 11 -8.58 36.27 -9.17
CA LEU A 11 -9.33 34.99 -9.11
C LEU A 11 -9.32 34.23 -10.43
N LEU A 12 -9.25 34.93 -11.56
CA LEU A 12 -9.20 34.30 -12.90
C LEU A 12 -7.85 33.62 -13.19
N TRP A 13 -6.76 34.09 -12.58
CA TRP A 13 -5.43 33.49 -12.77
C TRP A 13 -5.22 32.24 -11.91
N ALA A 14 -5.94 32.09 -10.80
CA ALA A 14 -5.89 30.90 -9.94
C ALA A 14 -6.55 29.68 -10.59
N TRP A 15 -7.53 29.88 -11.47
CA TRP A 15 -8.22 28.79 -12.19
C TRP A 15 -7.44 28.30 -13.42
N ILE A 16 -6.62 29.16 -14.02
CA ILE A 16 -5.84 28.79 -15.21
C ILE A 16 -4.59 27.98 -14.84
N GLY A 17 -4.03 28.21 -13.63
CA GLY A 17 -2.87 27.47 -13.11
C GLY A 17 -3.19 26.01 -12.75
N GLY A 18 -4.41 25.72 -12.29
CA GLY A 18 -4.84 24.37 -11.90
C GLY A 18 -5.12 23.44 -13.09
N ALA A 19 -5.59 23.99 -14.21
CA ALA A 19 -5.95 23.18 -15.40
C ALA A 19 -4.74 22.68 -16.20
N VAL A 20 -3.57 23.33 -16.09
CA VAL A 20 -2.36 22.96 -16.82
C VAL A 20 -1.62 21.78 -16.15
N LEU A 21 -1.77 21.62 -14.83
CA LEU A 21 -1.10 20.58 -14.07
C LEU A 21 -1.78 19.21 -14.25
N VAL A 22 -3.10 19.19 -14.45
CA VAL A 22 -3.86 17.95 -14.70
C VAL A 22 -3.67 17.45 -16.14
N ALA A 23 -3.45 18.34 -17.11
CA ALA A 23 -3.23 17.96 -18.51
C ALA A 23 -1.82 17.35 -18.77
N GLY A 24 -0.84 17.61 -17.89
CA GLY A 24 0.51 17.08 -18.02
C GLY A 24 0.64 15.58 -17.70
N ILE A 25 -0.22 15.06 -16.82
CA ILE A 25 -0.19 13.66 -16.37
C ILE A 25 -0.88 12.73 -17.38
N ILE A 26 -1.86 13.22 -18.13
CA ILE A 26 -2.59 12.41 -19.12
C ILE A 26 -1.81 12.17 -20.42
N ALA A 27 -0.82 13.02 -20.74
CA ALA A 27 -0.07 12.92 -22.00
C ALA A 27 1.01 11.82 -22.03
N ILE A 28 1.35 11.19 -20.88
CA ILE A 28 2.39 10.15 -20.81
C ILE A 28 1.83 8.75 -21.07
N ILE A 29 0.51 8.56 -21.01
CA ILE A 29 -0.14 7.23 -21.05
C ILE A 29 -0.40 6.70 -22.47
N ILE A 30 -0.19 7.49 -23.55
CA ILE A 30 -0.64 7.07 -24.89
C ILE A 30 0.48 6.51 -25.81
N SER A 31 1.71 6.39 -25.37
CA SER A 31 2.84 6.08 -26.28
C SER A 31 3.42 4.65 -26.24
N SER A 32 2.76 3.66 -25.67
CA SER A 32 3.32 2.31 -25.56
C SER A 32 2.43 1.18 -26.08
N ILE A 33 1.78 1.36 -27.21
CA ILE A 33 1.13 0.24 -27.89
C ILE A 33 1.81 0.08 -29.27
N LEU A 34 2.79 -0.78 -29.37
CA LEU A 34 3.21 -1.51 -30.58
C LEU A 34 4.56 -2.22 -30.34
N SER A 35 4.53 -3.46 -29.88
CA SER A 35 5.52 -4.48 -30.29
C SER A 35 5.17 -5.83 -29.65
N SER A 36 4.58 -6.71 -30.42
CA SER A 36 4.55 -8.15 -30.13
C SER A 36 5.81 -8.79 -30.69
N PRO A 37 6.33 -9.82 -30.05
CA PRO A 37 6.84 -10.98 -30.78
C PRO A 37 6.28 -12.30 -30.28
N ASN A 38 6.13 -13.14 -31.22
CA ASN A 38 5.60 -14.47 -31.44
C ASN A 38 6.20 -15.58 -30.54
N PRO A 39 5.47 -16.70 -30.29
CA PRO A 39 5.87 -17.77 -29.38
C PRO A 39 6.61 -18.92 -30.08
N ALA A 40 7.38 -19.69 -29.34
CA ALA A 40 7.90 -21.01 -29.71
C ALA A 40 7.77 -22.02 -28.55
N PRO A 41 7.81 -23.36 -28.80
CA PRO A 41 6.83 -24.28 -28.30
C PRO A 41 7.28 -25.23 -27.17
N THR A 42 6.31 -25.68 -26.42
CA THR A 42 6.05 -26.98 -25.75
C THR A 42 7.22 -27.92 -25.41
N ALA A 43 7.34 -28.26 -24.14
CA ALA A 43 7.76 -29.57 -23.67
C ALA A 43 6.79 -30.04 -22.58
N THR A 44 6.14 -31.14 -22.87
CA THR A 44 5.25 -31.94 -21.99
C THR A 44 6.13 -32.74 -21.04
N GLU A 45 5.93 -32.55 -19.73
CA GLU A 45 6.49 -33.45 -18.72
C GLU A 45 5.41 -33.90 -17.74
N THR A 46 5.30 -35.22 -17.65
CA THR A 46 4.28 -35.99 -16.93
C THR A 46 4.48 -35.87 -15.42
N ALA A 47 3.45 -35.43 -14.69
CA ALA A 47 3.43 -35.36 -13.24
C ALA A 47 3.18 -36.73 -12.59
N PRO A 48 3.84 -37.08 -11.47
CA PRO A 48 3.40 -38.16 -10.60
C PRO A 48 2.32 -37.64 -9.63
N THR A 49 1.20 -38.36 -9.60
CA THR A 49 0.10 -38.18 -8.66
C THR A 49 0.56 -38.50 -7.24
N THR A 50 0.62 -37.53 -6.35
CA THR A 50 0.77 -37.70 -4.92
C THR A 50 -0.57 -37.46 -4.23
N THR A 51 -1.06 -38.46 -3.53
CA THR A 51 -2.23 -38.48 -2.67
C THR A 51 -2.05 -37.45 -1.54
N PRO A 52 -3.04 -36.55 -1.26
CA PRO A 52 -2.93 -35.65 -0.13
C PRO A 52 -3.13 -36.42 1.18
N THR A 53 -2.07 -36.59 1.94
CA THR A 53 -2.15 -36.95 3.35
C THR A 53 -2.60 -35.72 4.14
N SER A 54 -3.79 -35.77 4.74
CA SER A 54 -4.27 -34.80 5.69
C SER A 54 -3.33 -34.74 6.90
N ALA A 55 -2.56 -33.68 7.02
CA ALA A 55 -1.80 -33.38 8.23
C ALA A 55 -2.78 -32.96 9.34
N PRO A 56 -2.55 -33.34 10.63
CA PRO A 56 -3.31 -32.81 11.75
C PRO A 56 -3.08 -31.31 11.90
N PRO A 57 -4.05 -30.54 12.47
CA PRO A 57 -3.88 -29.13 12.67
C PRO A 57 -2.67 -28.89 13.56
N SER A 58 -1.63 -28.28 13.03
CA SER A 58 -0.49 -27.80 13.80
C SER A 58 -0.96 -26.56 14.58
N ASN A 59 -0.97 -26.62 15.90
CA ASN A 59 -1.05 -25.47 16.79
C ASN A 59 0.32 -24.75 16.83
N SER A 60 0.86 -24.43 15.68
CA SER A 60 1.99 -23.47 15.59
C SER A 60 1.43 -22.07 15.69
N PRO A 61 2.10 -21.14 16.42
CA PRO A 61 1.72 -19.73 16.37
C PRO A 61 1.57 -19.29 14.93
N SER A 62 0.56 -18.49 14.64
CA SER A 62 0.35 -17.97 13.29
C SER A 62 1.49 -17.00 12.96
N ASP A 63 2.13 -17.14 11.82
CA ASP A 63 3.14 -16.18 11.33
C ASP A 63 2.50 -14.86 10.83
N VAL A 64 1.18 -14.78 10.85
CA VAL A 64 0.39 -13.61 10.40
C VAL A 64 -0.80 -13.36 11.33
N VAL A 65 -1.23 -12.11 11.40
CA VAL A 65 -2.33 -11.65 12.25
C VAL A 65 -3.65 -12.32 11.88
N ASP A 66 -3.99 -12.30 10.60
CA ASP A 66 -5.21 -12.92 10.07
C ASP A 66 -4.94 -13.44 8.65
N SER A 67 -4.85 -14.75 8.51
CA SER A 67 -4.64 -15.38 7.21
C SER A 67 -5.87 -15.31 6.29
N SER A 68 -7.07 -15.14 6.85
CA SER A 68 -8.33 -15.14 6.08
C SER A 68 -8.48 -13.91 5.17
N VAL A 69 -7.71 -12.84 5.40
CA VAL A 69 -7.72 -11.64 4.56
C VAL A 69 -7.26 -11.92 3.13
N THR A 70 -6.52 -13.02 2.92
CA THR A 70 -6.14 -13.49 1.56
C THR A 70 -7.34 -13.84 0.70
N ASP A 71 -8.45 -14.27 1.29
CA ASP A 71 -9.69 -14.55 0.59
C ASP A 71 -10.36 -13.28 0.03
N ARG A 72 -9.95 -12.11 0.55
CA ARG A 72 -10.34 -10.78 0.07
C ARG A 72 -9.33 -10.17 -0.89
N GLY A 73 -8.29 -10.90 -1.28
CA GLY A 73 -7.22 -10.43 -2.15
C GLY A 73 -6.23 -9.49 -1.46
N TRP A 74 -6.17 -9.47 -0.11
CA TRP A 74 -5.29 -8.60 0.66
C TRP A 74 -4.03 -9.33 1.13
N ILE A 75 -3.01 -8.55 1.50
CA ILE A 75 -1.78 -9.08 2.10
C ILE A 75 -1.99 -9.19 3.63
N PRO A 76 -1.80 -10.37 4.23
CA PRO A 76 -1.88 -10.52 5.67
C PRO A 76 -0.70 -9.84 6.39
N GLU A 77 -1.00 -9.18 7.50
CA GLU A 77 0.00 -8.53 8.36
C GLU A 77 0.91 -9.58 9.00
N PRO A 78 2.24 -9.51 8.83
CA PRO A 78 3.14 -10.49 9.42
C PRO A 78 3.34 -10.24 10.91
N ILE A 79 3.46 -11.30 11.70
CA ILE A 79 3.91 -11.26 13.09
C ILE A 79 5.43 -11.43 13.08
N THR A 80 6.18 -10.35 13.29
CA THR A 80 7.65 -10.37 13.21
C THR A 80 8.29 -9.16 13.87
N THR A 81 9.49 -9.36 14.40
CA THR A 81 10.38 -8.30 14.88
C THR A 81 11.40 -7.86 13.81
N ASN A 82 11.37 -8.48 12.62
CA ASN A 82 12.26 -8.16 11.52
C ASN A 82 11.71 -6.99 10.71
N ALA A 83 12.32 -5.82 10.83
CA ALA A 83 11.88 -4.60 10.17
C ALA A 83 11.88 -4.69 8.64
N ASP A 84 12.88 -5.34 8.01
CA ASP A 84 12.94 -5.50 6.54
C ASP A 84 11.74 -6.31 6.04
N ALA A 85 11.50 -7.47 6.64
CA ALA A 85 10.37 -8.32 6.29
C ALA A 85 9.03 -7.61 6.49
N TYR A 86 8.88 -6.85 7.58
CA TYR A 86 7.66 -6.11 7.87
C TYR A 86 7.43 -4.95 6.90
N ILE A 87 8.47 -4.14 6.62
CA ILE A 87 8.42 -3.01 5.67
C ILE A 87 7.96 -3.50 4.29
N ARG A 88 8.56 -4.58 3.77
CA ARG A 88 8.16 -5.15 2.48
C ARG A 88 6.67 -5.49 2.45
N ARG A 89 6.18 -6.17 3.47
CA ARG A 89 4.76 -6.53 3.56
C ARG A 89 3.85 -5.31 3.72
N ALA A 90 4.24 -4.31 4.52
CA ALA A 90 3.48 -3.09 4.69
C ALA A 90 3.35 -2.31 3.37
N LEU A 91 4.44 -2.17 2.61
CA LEU A 91 4.41 -1.51 1.30
C LEU A 91 3.56 -2.28 0.28
N GLU A 92 3.66 -3.63 0.28
CA GLU A 92 2.81 -4.47 -0.58
C GLU A 92 1.32 -4.37 -0.19
N ALA A 93 0.99 -4.35 1.11
CA ALA A 93 -0.38 -4.30 1.60
C ALA A 93 -1.09 -2.99 1.23
N ALA A 94 -0.37 -1.85 1.26
CA ALA A 94 -0.90 -0.54 0.94
C ALA A 94 -1.34 -0.38 -0.54
N ALA A 95 -1.02 -1.36 -1.40
CA ALA A 95 -1.38 -1.31 -2.82
C ALA A 95 -1.82 -2.68 -3.39
N THR A 96 -2.11 -3.67 -2.54
CA THR A 96 -2.64 -4.98 -3.00
C THR A 96 -4.09 -5.13 -2.59
N PHE A 97 -4.97 -5.26 -3.59
CA PHE A 97 -6.42 -5.45 -3.38
C PHE A 97 -7.09 -6.03 -4.63
N ASP A 98 -8.28 -6.58 -4.44
CA ASP A 98 -9.16 -7.03 -5.51
C ASP A 98 -10.55 -6.40 -5.32
N THR A 99 -10.99 -5.58 -6.28
CA THR A 99 -12.26 -4.83 -6.19
C THR A 99 -13.49 -5.73 -6.28
N GLN A 100 -13.32 -7.00 -6.65
CA GLN A 100 -14.42 -7.97 -6.73
C GLN A 100 -14.59 -8.78 -5.44
N LEU A 101 -13.57 -8.81 -4.58
CA LEU A 101 -13.57 -9.59 -3.36
C LEU A 101 -13.92 -8.78 -2.12
N ALA A 102 -13.67 -7.45 -2.15
CA ALA A 102 -14.01 -6.55 -1.05
C ALA A 102 -14.15 -5.10 -1.53
N ASP A 103 -14.87 -4.28 -0.75
CA ASP A 103 -14.96 -2.84 -0.98
C ASP A 103 -13.74 -2.09 -0.43
N ARG A 104 -13.58 -0.83 -0.88
CA ARG A 104 -12.46 0.04 -0.50
C ARG A 104 -12.44 0.36 0.99
N ASP A 105 -13.60 0.61 1.59
CA ASP A 105 -13.68 1.01 3.00
C ASP A 105 -13.31 -0.14 3.93
N ALA A 106 -13.70 -1.37 3.59
CA ALA A 106 -13.29 -2.57 4.32
C ALA A 106 -11.77 -2.79 4.22
N TRP A 107 -11.16 -2.58 3.04
CA TRP A 107 -9.72 -2.65 2.85
C TRP A 107 -8.98 -1.57 3.65
N LEU A 108 -9.44 -0.32 3.62
CA LEU A 108 -8.85 0.77 4.40
C LEU A 108 -8.98 0.53 5.91
N THR A 109 -10.11 -0.01 6.37
CA THR A 109 -10.31 -0.40 7.76
C THR A 109 -9.33 -1.50 8.19
N TYR A 110 -9.08 -2.45 7.31
CA TYR A 110 -8.05 -3.46 7.54
C TYR A 110 -6.65 -2.84 7.63
N LEU A 111 -6.28 -1.95 6.70
CA LEU A 111 -4.97 -1.27 6.77
C LEU A 111 -4.82 -0.43 8.06
N ASP A 112 -5.90 0.11 8.59
CA ASP A 112 -5.86 0.86 9.87
C ASP A 112 -5.42 -0.01 11.05
N THR A 113 -5.60 -1.33 11.01
CA THR A 113 -5.16 -2.26 12.07
C THR A 113 -3.64 -2.42 12.13
N TRP A 114 -2.92 -2.09 11.05
CA TRP A 114 -1.46 -2.18 10.99
C TRP A 114 -0.76 -1.07 11.76
N PHE A 115 -1.47 0.01 12.12
CA PHE A 115 -0.86 1.17 12.75
C PHE A 115 -0.69 1.01 14.26
N THR A 116 0.41 1.59 14.75
CA THR A 116 0.69 1.82 16.17
C THR A 116 0.94 3.31 16.40
N PRO A 117 0.61 3.85 17.60
CA PRO A 117 0.96 5.24 17.93
C PRO A 117 2.46 5.51 17.83
N ASP A 118 2.82 6.73 17.45
CA ASP A 118 4.19 7.21 17.48
C ASP A 118 4.64 7.49 18.91
N THR A 119 5.64 6.76 19.37
CA THR A 119 6.11 6.83 20.78
C THR A 119 6.90 8.08 21.11
N ARG A 120 7.25 8.91 20.11
CA ARG A 120 7.85 10.23 20.33
C ARG A 120 6.89 11.24 20.96
N TYR A 121 5.58 11.04 20.81
CA TYR A 121 4.58 11.81 21.53
C TYR A 121 4.39 11.27 22.92
N THR A 122 4.45 12.15 23.92
CA THR A 122 4.42 11.76 25.35
C THR A 122 3.02 11.76 25.96
N SER A 123 2.11 12.57 25.43
CA SER A 123 0.72 12.60 25.91
C SER A 123 -0.15 11.63 25.10
N GLU A 124 -1.15 11.04 25.74
CA GLU A 124 -2.11 10.15 25.10
C GLU A 124 -2.89 10.89 24.00
N ALA A 125 -3.35 12.11 24.28
CA ALA A 125 -4.09 12.92 23.32
C ALA A 125 -3.26 13.23 22.05
N ASP A 126 -1.97 13.57 22.20
CA ASP A 126 -1.10 13.83 21.05
C ASP A 126 -0.87 12.55 20.22
N ARG A 127 -0.79 11.38 20.88
CA ARG A 127 -0.66 10.09 20.20
C ARG A 127 -1.91 9.74 19.39
N GLU A 128 -3.10 9.95 19.97
CA GLU A 128 -4.38 9.73 19.28
C GLU A 128 -4.55 10.66 18.09
N ASP A 129 -4.27 11.96 18.26
CA ASP A 129 -4.35 12.95 17.19
C ASP A 129 -3.35 12.65 16.07
N ALA A 130 -2.11 12.30 16.41
CA ALA A 130 -1.09 11.91 15.44
C ALA A 130 -1.51 10.65 14.68
N LEU A 131 -2.04 9.63 15.37
CA LEU A 131 -2.51 8.39 14.76
C LEU A 131 -3.69 8.64 13.80
N ALA A 132 -4.64 9.50 14.18
CA ALA A 132 -5.75 9.89 13.31
C ALA A 132 -5.24 10.60 12.04
N LEU A 133 -4.25 11.51 12.18
CA LEU A 133 -3.65 12.24 11.07
C LEU A 133 -2.92 11.31 10.08
N VAL A 134 -2.12 10.36 10.57
CA VAL A 134 -1.38 9.45 9.67
C VAL A 134 -2.30 8.49 8.92
N ARG A 135 -3.40 8.03 9.54
CA ARG A 135 -4.44 7.26 8.88
C ARG A 135 -5.16 8.06 7.79
N LEU A 136 -5.47 9.33 8.09
CA LEU A 136 -6.05 10.24 7.08
C LEU A 136 -5.08 10.46 5.92
N THR A 137 -3.80 10.68 6.19
CA THR A 137 -2.76 10.86 5.17
C THR A 137 -2.64 9.63 4.28
N MET A 138 -2.63 8.42 4.86
CA MET A 138 -2.64 7.17 4.10
C MET A 138 -3.80 7.13 3.11
N ARG A 139 -5.03 7.45 3.57
CA ARG A 139 -6.24 7.41 2.75
C ARG A 139 -6.27 8.43 1.62
N GLN A 140 -5.65 9.59 1.82
CA GLN A 140 -5.71 10.72 0.89
C GLN A 140 -4.53 10.78 -0.07
N ALA A 141 -3.36 10.29 0.32
CA ALA A 141 -2.12 10.56 -0.39
C ALA A 141 -1.20 9.35 -0.63
N VAL A 142 -1.58 8.15 -0.15
CA VAL A 142 -0.74 6.96 -0.29
C VAL A 142 -1.44 5.85 -1.09
N VAL A 143 -2.67 5.52 -0.70
CA VAL A 143 -3.45 4.48 -1.37
C VAL A 143 -4.17 5.01 -2.59
N LEU A 144 -4.62 4.10 -3.45
CA LEU A 144 -5.35 4.46 -4.67
C LEU A 144 -6.56 5.37 -4.33
N PRO A 145 -6.69 6.56 -4.98
CA PRO A 145 -7.84 7.45 -4.81
C PRO A 145 -9.18 6.74 -5.10
N GLU A 146 -10.25 7.24 -4.49
CA GLU A 146 -11.57 6.61 -4.60
C GLU A 146 -12.10 6.59 -6.04
N ASP A 147 -11.89 7.66 -6.80
CA ASP A 147 -12.34 7.73 -8.19
C ASP A 147 -11.60 6.71 -9.07
N ASP A 148 -10.29 6.52 -8.83
CA ASP A 148 -9.48 5.52 -9.54
C ASP A 148 -9.85 4.11 -9.12
N TRP A 149 -10.15 3.89 -7.82
CA TRP A 149 -10.71 2.63 -7.33
C TRP A 149 -12.03 2.28 -8.02
N ASN A 150 -12.96 3.24 -8.09
CA ASN A 150 -14.27 3.04 -8.72
C ASN A 150 -14.14 2.76 -10.22
N SER A 151 -13.21 3.45 -10.90
CA SER A 151 -12.88 3.18 -12.29
C SER A 151 -12.38 1.74 -12.46
N LEU A 152 -11.43 1.32 -11.65
CA LEU A 152 -10.88 -0.04 -11.66
C LEU A 152 -11.94 -1.09 -11.34
N ALA A 153 -12.83 -0.83 -10.36
CA ALA A 153 -13.90 -1.72 -9.98
C ALA A 153 -14.92 -1.93 -11.11
N SER A 154 -15.20 -0.90 -11.91
CA SER A 154 -16.09 -1.01 -13.08
C SER A 154 -15.55 -1.99 -14.13
N GLU A 155 -14.24 -2.21 -14.16
CA GLU A 155 -13.53 -3.14 -15.04
C GLU A 155 -13.14 -4.45 -14.33
N LYS A 156 -13.74 -4.75 -13.16
CA LYS A 156 -13.44 -5.93 -12.33
C LYS A 156 -11.94 -6.05 -12.02
N GLY A 157 -11.34 -4.91 -11.74
CA GLY A 157 -9.90 -4.80 -11.65
C GLY A 157 -9.34 -5.20 -10.29
N ARG A 158 -8.06 -5.53 -10.29
CA ARG A 158 -7.26 -5.80 -9.09
C ARG A 158 -5.86 -5.22 -9.26
N VAL A 159 -5.22 -4.96 -8.15
CA VAL A 159 -3.82 -4.54 -8.10
C VAL A 159 -3.03 -5.51 -7.22
N ARG A 160 -1.85 -5.87 -7.68
CA ARG A 160 -0.87 -6.61 -6.89
C ARG A 160 0.43 -5.83 -6.83
N ALA A 161 0.82 -5.48 -5.62
CA ALA A 161 2.10 -4.84 -5.36
C ALA A 161 3.19 -5.87 -5.07
N THR A 162 4.39 -5.60 -5.52
CA THR A 162 5.58 -6.43 -5.22
C THR A 162 6.77 -5.50 -5.00
N VAL A 163 7.37 -5.57 -3.81
CA VAL A 163 8.60 -4.85 -3.49
C VAL A 163 9.78 -5.47 -4.23
N LYS A 164 10.59 -4.64 -4.88
CA LYS A 164 11.77 -5.05 -5.64
C LYS A 164 13.06 -4.52 -4.98
N GLY A 165 14.13 -5.29 -5.13
CA GLY A 165 15.45 -4.89 -4.64
C GLY A 165 15.56 -4.79 -3.12
N ASP A 166 16.50 -3.98 -2.67
CA ASP A 166 16.78 -3.75 -1.26
C ASP A 166 15.91 -2.63 -0.69
N ILE A 167 15.81 -2.56 0.63
CA ILE A 167 15.21 -1.44 1.34
C ILE A 167 16.28 -0.42 1.67
N ASP A 168 16.09 0.83 1.23
CA ASP A 168 16.94 1.95 1.63
C ASP A 168 16.44 2.52 2.96
N TYR A 169 17.34 2.64 3.94
CA TYR A 169 16.97 3.09 5.27
C TYR A 169 17.36 4.55 5.50
N THR A 170 16.38 5.34 5.95
CA THR A 170 16.59 6.71 6.42
C THR A 170 16.47 6.75 7.94
N PRO A 171 17.39 7.42 8.67
CA PRO A 171 17.29 7.58 10.12
C PRO A 171 16.02 8.33 10.53
N VAL A 172 15.39 7.88 11.62
CA VAL A 172 14.23 8.59 12.21
C VAL A 172 14.77 9.66 13.17
N SER A 173 14.42 10.92 12.91
CA SER A 173 14.77 12.03 13.80
C SER A 173 14.06 11.87 15.16
N GLU A 174 14.75 12.24 16.23
CA GLU A 174 14.22 12.23 17.60
C GLU A 174 13.76 10.84 18.10
N ASP A 175 14.32 9.76 17.54
CA ASP A 175 14.17 8.41 18.07
C ASP A 175 15.43 7.99 18.85
N PRO A 176 15.47 8.21 20.18
CA PRO A 176 16.63 7.85 21.00
C PRO A 176 16.79 6.33 21.17
N THR A 177 15.76 5.55 20.87
CA THR A 177 15.76 4.10 21.03
C THR A 177 16.34 3.36 19.83
N GLY A 178 16.30 3.98 18.63
CA GLY A 178 16.66 3.33 17.37
C GLY A 178 15.72 2.19 16.95
N LEU A 179 14.55 2.10 17.59
CA LEU A 179 13.53 1.05 17.31
C LEU A 179 12.62 1.41 16.14
N MET A 180 12.58 2.69 15.75
CA MET A 180 11.90 3.15 14.57
C MET A 180 12.82 3.11 13.35
N LYS A 181 12.26 2.75 12.20
CA LYS A 181 12.97 2.75 10.91
C LYS A 181 12.07 3.32 9.83
N ILE A 182 12.63 4.15 8.96
CA ILE A 182 12.02 4.51 7.69
C ILE A 182 12.68 3.64 6.63
N GLY A 183 11.88 2.88 5.92
CA GLY A 183 12.35 2.10 4.78
C GLY A 183 11.69 2.58 3.50
N THR A 184 12.51 2.79 2.46
CA THR A 184 12.10 3.18 1.11
C THR A 184 12.42 2.06 0.14
N ALA A 185 11.49 1.75 -0.76
CA ALA A 185 11.70 0.71 -1.76
C ALA A 185 10.99 1.02 -3.07
N ASP A 186 11.48 0.38 -4.13
CA ASP A 186 10.81 0.33 -5.42
C ASP A 186 9.72 -0.76 -5.39
N VAL A 187 8.52 -0.38 -5.77
CA VAL A 187 7.35 -1.27 -5.82
C VAL A 187 6.84 -1.36 -7.24
N THR A 188 6.68 -2.56 -7.74
CA THR A 188 5.95 -2.83 -8.98
C THR A 188 4.50 -3.08 -8.65
N LEU A 189 3.61 -2.32 -9.27
CA LEU A 189 2.15 -2.40 -9.18
C LEU A 189 1.64 -3.05 -10.45
N THR A 190 1.20 -4.30 -10.38
CA THR A 190 0.57 -4.98 -11.52
C THR A 190 -0.93 -4.76 -11.45
N PHE A 191 -1.44 -3.94 -12.35
CA PHE A 191 -2.88 -3.72 -12.56
C PHE A 191 -3.41 -4.79 -13.51
N THR A 192 -4.49 -5.45 -13.12
CA THR A 192 -5.21 -6.39 -13.99
C THR A 192 -6.67 -5.95 -14.11
N ARG A 193 -7.20 -5.95 -15.32
CA ARG A 193 -8.59 -5.60 -15.64
C ARG A 193 -9.21 -6.71 -16.48
N SER A 194 -10.52 -6.89 -16.37
CA SER A 194 -11.25 -7.86 -17.16
C SER A 194 -12.29 -7.16 -18.03
N ASP A 195 -12.33 -7.52 -19.30
CA ASP A 195 -13.39 -7.05 -20.20
C ASP A 195 -14.73 -7.77 -19.94
N ASN A 196 -15.79 -7.34 -20.65
CA ASN A 196 -17.12 -7.94 -20.54
C ASN A 196 -17.18 -9.42 -21.03
N ASN A 197 -16.16 -9.89 -21.74
CA ASN A 197 -16.04 -11.26 -22.23
C ASN A 197 -15.20 -12.13 -21.26
N GLY A 198 -14.67 -11.54 -20.18
CA GLY A 198 -13.81 -12.22 -19.21
C GLY A 198 -12.35 -12.33 -19.65
N THR A 199 -11.93 -11.58 -20.69
CA THR A 199 -10.52 -11.53 -21.09
C THR A 199 -9.78 -10.58 -20.16
N GLU A 200 -8.70 -11.06 -19.55
CA GLU A 200 -7.86 -10.24 -18.68
C GLU A 200 -6.74 -9.57 -19.45
N SER A 201 -6.46 -8.33 -19.07
CA SER A 201 -5.28 -7.58 -19.50
C SER A 201 -4.56 -7.02 -18.28
N SER A 202 -3.23 -7.03 -18.32
CA SER A 202 -2.41 -6.53 -17.21
C SER A 202 -1.33 -5.59 -17.72
N TYR A 203 -0.96 -4.60 -16.88
CA TYR A 203 0.18 -3.72 -17.10
C TYR A 203 0.84 -3.40 -15.76
N ASP A 204 2.11 -3.05 -15.81
CA ASP A 204 2.89 -2.71 -14.63
C ASP A 204 3.11 -1.20 -14.55
N GLU A 205 3.01 -0.67 -13.33
CA GLU A 205 3.49 0.64 -12.96
C GLU A 205 4.56 0.51 -11.86
N HIS A 206 5.42 1.51 -11.75
CA HIS A 206 6.50 1.53 -10.77
C HIS A 206 6.37 2.75 -9.90
N ALA A 207 6.46 2.54 -8.60
CA ALA A 207 6.44 3.59 -7.60
C ALA A 207 7.58 3.38 -6.61
N ARG A 208 8.19 4.49 -6.17
CA ARG A 208 9.13 4.48 -5.05
C ARG A 208 8.39 5.03 -3.84
N VAL A 209 8.32 4.25 -2.77
CA VAL A 209 7.47 4.53 -1.61
C VAL A 209 8.20 4.29 -0.30
N SER A 210 7.79 4.99 0.75
CA SER A 210 8.39 4.92 2.08
C SER A 210 7.37 4.65 3.16
N VAL A 211 7.77 3.86 4.14
CA VAL A 211 6.99 3.59 5.35
C VAL A 211 7.89 3.68 6.59
N GLN A 212 7.39 4.29 7.65
CA GLN A 212 8.01 4.26 8.97
C GLN A 212 7.37 3.16 9.81
N VAL A 213 8.19 2.32 10.39
CA VAL A 213 7.77 1.24 11.29
C VAL A 213 8.43 1.40 12.67
N LEU A 214 7.77 0.88 13.69
CA LEU A 214 8.30 0.67 15.03
C LEU A 214 8.38 -0.84 15.29
N CYS A 215 9.55 -1.33 15.71
CA CYS A 215 9.79 -2.72 16.06
C CYS A 215 10.37 -2.78 17.47
N GLY A 216 9.53 -2.61 18.49
CA GLY A 216 9.97 -2.50 19.88
C GLY A 216 8.83 -2.69 20.87
N GLY A 217 9.14 -2.86 22.14
CA GLY A 217 8.18 -3.21 23.19
C GLY A 217 7.03 -2.23 23.45
N GLU A 218 7.06 -1.06 22.79
CA GLU A 218 5.99 -0.05 22.89
C GLU A 218 4.97 -0.14 21.74
N THR A 219 5.11 -1.11 20.83
CA THR A 219 4.09 -1.37 19.80
C THR A 219 2.80 -1.84 20.41
N VAL A 220 1.68 -1.41 19.84
CA VAL A 220 0.34 -1.86 20.22
C VAL A 220 -0.07 -2.99 19.28
N PRO A 221 -0.15 -4.24 19.76
CA PRO A 221 -0.58 -5.38 18.97
C PRO A 221 -2.00 -5.20 18.43
N THR A 222 -2.30 -5.82 17.30
CA THR A 222 -3.68 -5.92 16.79
C THR A 222 -4.50 -6.76 17.76
N PRO A 223 -5.65 -6.26 18.23
CA PRO A 223 -6.53 -7.01 19.14
C PRO A 223 -6.92 -8.38 18.57
N ASP A 224 -7.09 -9.35 19.45
CA ASP A 224 -7.51 -10.71 19.12
C ASP A 224 -6.56 -11.45 18.14
N SER A 225 -5.27 -11.09 18.15
CA SER A 225 -4.23 -11.74 17.36
C SER A 225 -3.12 -12.31 18.24
N ASP A 226 -2.23 -13.11 17.63
CA ASP A 226 -1.03 -13.65 18.31
C ASP A 226 0.12 -12.63 18.41
N GLN A 227 -0.04 -11.39 17.91
CA GLN A 227 0.97 -10.33 18.03
C GLN A 227 1.29 -10.03 19.50
N GLN A 228 2.56 -9.71 19.74
CA GLN A 228 3.06 -9.30 21.04
C GLN A 228 3.66 -7.90 20.98
N PRO A 229 3.71 -7.17 22.12
CA PRO A 229 4.55 -5.96 22.20
C PRO A 229 5.98 -6.30 21.79
N GLY A 230 6.49 -5.56 20.80
CA GLY A 230 7.80 -5.85 20.19
C GLY A 230 7.72 -6.29 18.73
N ASP A 231 6.63 -6.90 18.33
CA ASP A 231 6.36 -7.12 16.90
C ASP A 231 6.24 -5.80 16.17
N CYS A 232 6.72 -5.77 14.92
CA CYS A 232 6.72 -4.54 14.13
C CYS A 232 5.29 -4.07 13.82
N LYS A 233 5.11 -2.74 13.79
CA LYS A 233 3.87 -2.08 13.41
C LYS A 233 4.19 -0.84 12.57
N VAL A 234 3.26 -0.44 11.71
CA VAL A 234 3.34 0.81 10.95
C VAL A 234 3.14 2.01 11.87
N VAL A 235 4.02 3.01 11.79
CA VAL A 235 3.84 4.33 12.40
C VAL A 235 3.19 5.28 11.40
N ARG A 236 3.69 5.32 10.16
CA ARG A 236 3.10 6.11 9.07
C ARG A 236 3.61 5.66 7.69
N TYR A 237 2.83 5.93 6.68
CA TYR A 237 3.28 5.98 5.29
C TYR A 237 3.61 7.42 4.90
N PHE A 238 4.45 7.59 3.90
CA PHE A 238 4.80 8.90 3.35
C PHE A 238 4.16 9.09 1.99
N SER A 239 3.68 10.30 1.72
CA SER A 239 3.12 10.68 0.42
C SER A 239 4.19 10.87 -0.66
N GLU A 240 5.45 11.06 -0.25
CA GLU A 240 6.62 11.18 -1.10
C GLU A 240 7.73 10.28 -0.57
N PRO A 241 8.60 9.71 -1.42
CA PRO A 241 9.68 8.86 -0.95
C PRO A 241 10.69 9.67 -0.11
N MET A 242 11.13 9.05 0.98
CA MET A 242 12.18 9.59 1.86
C MET A 242 13.52 9.07 1.37
N GLU A 243 14.31 9.96 0.80
CA GLU A 243 15.67 9.62 0.36
C GLU A 243 16.69 9.77 1.51
N PRO A 244 17.75 8.93 1.55
CA PRO A 244 18.79 8.99 2.57
C PRO A 244 19.57 10.30 2.59
#